data_cf37280a20262c2d8808b6a893826c92
#
_entry.id   cf37280a20262c2d8808b6a893826c92
#
_cell.length_a   1.000
_cell.length_b   1.000
_cell.length_c   1.000
_cell.angle_alpha   90.00
_cell.angle_beta   90.00
_cell.angle_gamma   90.00
#
_symmetry.space_group_name_H-M   'P 1'
#
loop_
_entity.id
_entity.type
_entity.pdbx_description
1 polymer ?
#
loop_
_entity_poly.entity_id
_entity_poly.type
_entity_poly.pdbx_seq_one_letter_code
_entity_poly.pdbx_strand_id
1 'polypeptide(L)'
;MKNLIAIICATVLIQIAYGQEASEDSTAEQQLAQRKAELDAREKALDEREKKLAEKERATANSTLRSREEEKAKVRHEQAKAESKQEQEKAVRAERKLHEPFWKRLDEAFLEQLGSPAYTPPEPGSTPTPRRIPPAPFDSPPFPSGDWQIGGSQIIGDPGELPPYPLMQAIYEGPGGQAWKDSKVQIYGWVNFSGNISTSHPSKTSENGNFPLIYDLRPNRMELNQIVLYVERLADENQTDHIDWGFRISGLYGLDYRFTTTYGFLSDQLLKHNSYSGYDMPMIYLDIYIPYFFQGMNIRIGRIISEPDIEAQLAPNNLMATHSLLYGFDDYCHEGIFTTTKFNDQWTIQAGIDTGTDVAIWQSDPGRQPTGTVMIQYTTPDQMDSIYAGANSFNNAKFGYNNLQQYVGTWTHKFNDKIYSATEAWYMFMEDAIDHPTKEVPFQNGSFPVRNGYAPEWAILNYTMFRISRDAFFTVRNEYFKDKVGNRTGFATPYTEHSIGITWWPDKLITIRPELRYDHSYDVPAYNNGTRKDQFVFTTDVIFHF
;
A
#
# COMPACT_ATOMS: atom_id res chain seq x y z
N MET A 1 -56.88 13.29 8.66
CA MET A 1 -57.92 12.42 9.20
C MET A 1 -58.93 13.14 10.12
N LYS A 2 -58.64 14.31 10.73
CA LYS A 2 -59.58 15.07 11.58
C LYS A 2 -60.65 15.85 10.80
N ASN A 3 -60.40 16.23 9.56
CA ASN A 3 -61.35 17.01 8.74
C ASN A 3 -62.40 16.15 7.99
N LEU A 4 -62.19 14.84 7.92
CA LEU A 4 -63.15 13.93 7.27
C LEU A 4 -64.29 13.50 8.16
N ILE A 5 -64.09 13.56 9.48
CA ILE A 5 -65.11 13.19 10.49
C ILE A 5 -66.11 14.33 10.72
N ALA A 6 -65.70 15.59 10.54
CA ALA A 6 -66.56 16.76 10.68
C ALA A 6 -67.61 16.87 9.56
N ILE A 7 -67.32 16.41 8.35
CA ILE A 7 -68.19 16.47 7.17
C ILE A 7 -69.29 15.37 7.24
N ILE A 8 -68.98 14.22 7.81
CA ILE A 8 -69.92 13.09 7.91
C ILE A 8 -71.00 13.34 9.01
N CYS A 9 -70.66 14.06 10.06
CA CYS A 9 -71.69 14.40 11.13
C CYS A 9 -72.65 15.49 10.69
N ALA A 10 -72.28 16.38 9.75
CA ALA A 10 -73.19 17.44 9.28
C ALA A 10 -74.27 16.92 8.31
N THR A 11 -73.97 15.82 7.56
CA THR A 11 -74.93 15.31 6.55
C THR A 11 -76.02 14.40 7.13
N VAL A 12 -75.83 13.81 8.29
CA VAL A 12 -76.81 12.92 8.95
C VAL A 12 -77.84 13.72 9.72
N LEU A 13 -77.60 14.95 10.13
CA LEU A 13 -78.50 15.80 10.87
C LEU A 13 -79.52 16.55 9.99
N ILE A 14 -79.34 16.57 8.66
CA ILE A 14 -80.26 17.27 7.73
C ILE A 14 -81.39 16.36 7.21
N GLN A 15 -81.30 15.05 7.38
CA GLN A 15 -82.30 14.11 6.86
C GLN A 15 -83.41 13.68 7.86
N ILE A 16 -83.40 14.16 9.10
CA ILE A 16 -84.43 13.84 10.12
C ILE A 16 -85.41 14.99 10.30
N ALA A 17 -85.28 16.12 9.63
CA ALA A 17 -86.11 17.31 9.83
C ALA A 17 -87.20 17.56 8.77
N TYR A 18 -87.46 16.57 7.90
CA TYR A 18 -88.57 16.69 6.94
C TYR A 18 -89.63 15.62 7.21
N GLY A 19 -90.53 15.89 8.14
CA GLY A 19 -91.75 15.07 8.34
C GLY A 19 -92.41 15.31 9.70
N GLN A 20 -93.04 16.44 9.87
CA GLN A 20 -94.42 16.58 10.46
C GLN A 20 -94.81 18.06 10.63
N GLU A 21 -95.97 18.31 10.18
CA GLU A 21 -96.73 19.52 10.01
C GLU A 21 -96.79 20.52 11.17
N ALA A 22 -96.74 21.76 10.76
CA ALA A 22 -97.58 22.91 11.06
C ALA A 22 -98.20 23.01 12.49
N SER A 23 -97.70 23.90 13.27
CA SER A 23 -98.25 24.92 14.11
C SER A 23 -97.33 25.17 15.35
N GLU A 24 -96.82 26.31 15.36
CA GLU A 24 -96.15 27.08 16.46
C GLU A 24 -94.90 27.84 15.93
N ASP A 25 -95.17 28.77 15.09
CA ASP A 25 -94.26 29.43 14.21
C ASP A 25 -93.61 30.73 14.70
N SER A 26 -93.51 30.94 16.01
CA SER A 26 -92.82 32.16 16.48
C SER A 26 -91.73 31.93 17.54
N THR A 27 -91.77 30.81 18.23
CA THR A 27 -90.82 30.51 19.31
C THR A 27 -89.58 29.69 18.79
N ALA A 28 -89.79 28.89 17.74
CA ALA A 28 -88.73 28.07 17.17
C ALA A 28 -87.71 28.90 16.34
N GLU A 29 -88.16 29.88 15.56
CA GLU A 29 -87.30 30.79 14.82
C GLU A 29 -86.44 31.66 15.74
N GLN A 30 -87.00 32.15 16.86
CA GLN A 30 -86.19 32.90 17.84
C GLN A 30 -85.14 32.04 18.52
N GLN A 31 -85.45 30.79 18.86
CA GLN A 31 -84.48 29.86 19.41
C GLN A 31 -83.37 29.44 18.37
N LEU A 32 -83.73 29.30 17.10
CA LEU A 32 -82.78 29.01 16.02
C LEU A 32 -81.84 30.19 15.78
N ALA A 33 -82.41 31.43 15.78
CA ALA A 33 -81.57 32.64 15.61
C ALA A 33 -80.60 32.83 16.80
N GLN A 34 -81.08 32.53 18.02
CA GLN A 34 -80.26 32.63 19.21
C GLN A 34 -79.15 31.57 19.24
N ARG A 35 -79.45 30.33 18.84
CA ARG A 35 -78.40 29.27 18.67
C ARG A 35 -77.41 29.55 17.59
N LYS A 36 -77.86 30.18 16.47
CA LYS A 36 -76.94 30.57 15.38
C LYS A 36 -76.03 31.68 15.87
N ALA A 37 -76.50 32.68 16.57
CA ALA A 37 -75.68 33.73 17.16
C ALA A 37 -74.68 33.20 18.22
N GLU A 38 -75.08 32.19 19.03
CA GLU A 38 -74.16 31.51 19.95
C GLU A 38 -73.06 30.69 19.20
N LEU A 39 -73.43 30.02 18.10
CA LEU A 39 -72.44 29.29 17.26
C LEU A 39 -71.46 30.23 16.60
N ASP A 40 -71.95 31.31 16.00
CA ASP A 40 -71.10 32.35 15.36
C ASP A 40 -70.18 33.03 16.41
N ALA A 41 -70.63 33.28 17.62
CA ALA A 41 -69.83 33.81 18.72
C ALA A 41 -68.76 32.80 19.19
N ARG A 42 -69.13 31.49 19.19
CA ARG A 42 -68.19 30.42 19.58
C ARG A 42 -67.15 30.13 18.53
N GLU A 43 -67.50 30.19 17.24
CA GLU A 43 -66.58 30.09 16.09
C GLU A 43 -65.58 31.26 16.10
N LYS A 44 -66.04 32.47 16.30
CA LYS A 44 -65.18 33.66 16.42
C LYS A 44 -64.22 33.57 17.61
N ALA A 45 -64.69 33.01 18.75
CA ALA A 45 -63.84 32.80 19.92
C ALA A 45 -62.80 31.68 19.69
N LEU A 46 -63.11 30.64 18.87
CA LEU A 46 -62.19 29.61 18.46
C LEU A 46 -61.13 30.16 17.53
N ASP A 47 -61.51 30.92 16.51
CA ASP A 47 -60.60 31.58 15.59
C ASP A 47 -59.61 32.52 16.30
N GLU A 48 -60.08 33.32 17.26
CA GLU A 48 -59.21 34.16 18.09
C GLU A 48 -58.24 33.31 18.95
N ARG A 49 -58.71 32.17 19.46
CA ARG A 49 -57.87 31.27 20.27
C ARG A 49 -56.84 30.57 19.44
N GLU A 50 -57.15 30.10 18.22
CA GLU A 50 -56.22 29.53 17.27
C GLU A 50 -55.18 30.55 16.85
N LYS A 51 -55.58 31.80 16.56
CA LYS A 51 -54.67 32.88 16.21
C LYS A 51 -53.66 33.20 17.33
N LYS A 52 -54.14 33.25 18.58
CA LYS A 52 -53.26 33.43 19.74
C LYS A 52 -52.34 32.25 19.99
N LEU A 53 -52.78 31.02 19.70
CA LEU A 53 -51.96 29.81 19.81
C LEU A 53 -50.84 29.82 18.74
N ALA A 54 -51.20 30.12 17.50
CA ALA A 54 -50.25 30.22 16.39
C ALA A 54 -49.20 31.33 16.60
N GLU A 55 -49.59 32.48 17.17
CA GLU A 55 -48.67 33.54 17.54
C GLU A 55 -47.71 33.09 18.67
N LYS A 56 -48.20 32.37 19.66
CA LYS A 56 -47.39 31.84 20.77
C LYS A 56 -46.42 30.78 20.31
N GLU A 57 -46.85 29.87 19.40
CA GLU A 57 -45.98 28.86 18.80
C GLU A 57 -44.89 29.50 17.94
N ARG A 58 -45.22 30.51 17.12
CA ARG A 58 -44.24 31.28 16.34
C ARG A 58 -43.23 32.01 17.22
N ALA A 59 -43.67 32.62 18.31
CA ALA A 59 -42.80 33.30 19.25
C ALA A 59 -41.83 32.31 19.94
N THR A 60 -42.33 31.12 20.32
CA THR A 60 -41.54 30.06 20.95
C THR A 60 -40.53 29.46 19.95
N ALA A 61 -40.95 29.21 18.71
CA ALA A 61 -40.07 28.71 17.65
C ALA A 61 -38.94 29.71 17.31
N ASN A 62 -39.27 31.01 17.22
CA ASN A 62 -38.31 32.07 16.99
C ASN A 62 -37.32 32.25 18.15
N SER A 63 -37.77 32.11 19.40
CA SER A 63 -36.89 32.18 20.57
C SER A 63 -35.92 30.97 20.62
N THR A 64 -36.41 29.78 20.26
CA THR A 64 -35.60 28.55 20.19
C THR A 64 -34.58 28.60 19.04
N LEU A 65 -34.95 29.16 17.90
CA LEU A 65 -34.05 29.40 16.79
C LEU A 65 -32.92 30.39 17.15
N ARG A 66 -33.30 31.52 17.78
CA ARG A 66 -32.29 32.51 18.23
C ARG A 66 -31.32 31.93 19.25
N SER A 67 -31.81 31.18 20.24
CA SER A 67 -30.94 30.55 21.23
C SER A 67 -29.98 29.51 20.61
N ARG A 68 -30.45 28.75 19.61
CA ARG A 68 -29.57 27.81 18.85
C ARG A 68 -28.55 28.53 17.97
N GLU A 69 -28.92 29.67 17.39
CA GLU A 69 -27.98 30.48 16.62
C GLU A 69 -26.91 31.14 17.49
N GLU A 70 -27.33 31.65 18.67
CA GLU A 70 -26.37 32.21 19.65
C GLU A 70 -25.44 31.14 20.22
N GLU A 71 -25.94 29.92 20.47
CA GLU A 71 -25.12 28.79 20.91
C GLU A 71 -24.13 28.36 19.84
N LYS A 72 -24.56 28.26 18.57
CA LYS A 72 -23.68 27.97 17.44
C LYS A 72 -22.64 29.09 17.23
N ALA A 73 -23.03 30.35 17.43
CA ALA A 73 -22.08 31.47 17.31
C ALA A 73 -21.03 31.45 18.44
N LYS A 74 -21.43 31.09 19.67
CA LYS A 74 -20.48 30.90 20.78
C LYS A 74 -19.51 29.76 20.52
N VAL A 75 -20.02 28.59 20.07
CA VAL A 75 -19.19 27.44 19.74
C VAL A 75 -18.19 27.79 18.63
N ARG A 76 -18.63 28.48 17.55
CA ARG A 76 -17.73 28.95 16.49
C ARG A 76 -16.68 29.93 17.00
N HIS A 77 -17.06 30.82 17.88
CA HIS A 77 -16.11 31.80 18.46
C HIS A 77 -15.07 31.13 19.36
N GLU A 78 -15.49 30.14 20.17
CA GLU A 78 -14.57 29.34 20.99
C GLU A 78 -13.64 28.48 20.14
N GLN A 79 -14.16 27.87 19.06
CA GLN A 79 -13.36 27.15 18.10
C GLN A 79 -12.32 28.05 17.42
N ALA A 80 -12.72 29.18 16.89
CA ALA A 80 -11.81 30.15 16.27
C ALA A 80 -10.75 30.67 17.25
N LYS A 81 -11.10 30.86 18.51
CA LYS A 81 -10.15 31.27 19.55
C LYS A 81 -9.17 30.14 19.90
N ALA A 82 -9.64 28.88 19.93
CA ALA A 82 -8.80 27.71 20.16
C ALA A 82 -7.85 27.49 18.97
N GLU A 83 -8.33 27.62 17.74
CA GLU A 83 -7.53 27.56 16.51
C GLU A 83 -6.44 28.63 16.48
N SER A 84 -6.81 29.89 16.76
CA SER A 84 -5.83 31.01 16.83
C SER A 84 -4.76 30.79 17.91
N LYS A 85 -5.13 30.25 19.07
CA LYS A 85 -4.17 29.91 20.12
C LYS A 85 -3.24 28.78 19.68
N GLN A 86 -3.78 27.76 19.03
CA GLN A 86 -3.02 26.64 18.51
C GLN A 86 -2.04 27.08 17.40
N GLU A 87 -2.46 28.00 16.53
CA GLU A 87 -1.58 28.58 15.51
C GLU A 87 -0.44 29.41 16.14
N GLN A 88 -0.72 30.19 17.17
CA GLN A 88 0.31 30.93 17.89
C GLN A 88 1.30 30.00 18.59
N GLU A 89 0.83 28.94 19.24
CA GLU A 89 1.69 27.93 19.85
C GLU A 89 2.56 27.21 18.81
N LYS A 90 1.99 26.88 17.65
CA LYS A 90 2.75 26.31 16.52
C LYS A 90 3.82 27.27 16.00
N ALA A 91 3.50 28.54 15.84
CA ALA A 91 4.46 29.56 15.38
C ALA A 91 5.63 29.74 16.37
N VAL A 92 5.34 29.88 17.67
CA VAL A 92 6.37 29.99 18.71
C VAL A 92 7.25 28.74 18.76
N ARG A 93 6.64 27.55 18.60
CA ARG A 93 7.37 26.29 18.54
C ARG A 93 8.27 26.21 17.32
N ALA A 94 7.77 26.62 16.15
CA ALA A 94 8.55 26.62 14.91
C ALA A 94 9.76 27.56 15.02
N GLU A 95 9.58 28.76 15.57
CA GLU A 95 10.68 29.71 15.80
C GLU A 95 11.73 29.15 16.78
N ARG A 96 11.30 28.50 17.87
CA ARG A 96 12.21 27.82 18.80
C ARG A 96 13.04 26.75 18.08
N LYS A 97 12.40 25.87 17.27
CA LYS A 97 13.05 24.77 16.57
C LYS A 97 14.10 25.25 15.55
N LEU A 98 13.94 26.44 14.95
CA LEU A 98 14.94 27.02 14.06
C LEU A 98 16.30 27.25 14.74
N HIS A 99 16.31 27.50 16.05
CA HIS A 99 17.53 27.79 16.83
C HIS A 99 18.06 26.57 17.56
N GLU A 100 17.36 25.45 17.56
CA GLU A 100 17.79 24.22 18.25
C GLU A 100 18.80 23.41 17.42
N PRO A 101 19.74 22.69 18.04
CA PRO A 101 20.63 21.75 17.35
C PRO A 101 19.83 20.67 16.62
N PHE A 102 20.34 20.21 15.47
CA PHE A 102 19.71 19.17 14.67
C PHE A 102 19.32 17.92 15.50
N TRP A 103 20.23 17.42 16.33
CA TRP A 103 19.99 16.22 17.13
C TRP A 103 18.82 16.36 18.11
N LYS A 104 18.63 17.57 18.66
CA LYS A 104 17.50 17.82 19.54
C LYS A 104 16.17 17.83 18.78
N ARG A 105 16.14 18.44 17.57
CA ARG A 105 14.96 18.40 16.70
C ARG A 105 14.63 16.97 16.28
N LEU A 106 15.66 16.16 15.98
CA LEU A 106 15.49 14.76 15.64
C LEU A 106 14.89 13.94 16.79
N ASP A 107 15.39 14.11 17.99
CA ASP A 107 14.87 13.47 19.22
C ASP A 107 13.41 13.88 19.46
N GLU A 108 13.11 15.17 19.37
CA GLU A 108 11.72 15.67 19.47
C GLU A 108 10.82 15.09 18.39
N ALA A 109 11.29 14.98 17.14
CA ALA A 109 10.52 14.40 16.04
C ALA A 109 10.21 12.92 16.26
N PHE A 110 11.16 12.14 16.78
CA PHE A 110 10.90 10.76 17.19
C PHE A 110 9.85 10.66 18.30
N LEU A 111 9.98 11.46 19.34
CA LEU A 111 9.04 11.47 20.46
C LEU A 111 7.62 11.91 20.03
N GLU A 112 7.51 12.81 19.08
CA GLU A 112 6.23 13.26 18.52
C GLU A 112 5.53 12.20 17.67
N GLN A 113 6.30 11.41 16.94
CA GLN A 113 5.76 10.38 16.05
C GLN A 113 5.59 9.01 16.73
N LEU A 114 6.36 8.74 17.78
CA LEU A 114 6.23 7.51 18.57
C LEU A 114 4.86 7.46 19.25
N GLY A 115 4.13 6.36 19.05
CA GLY A 115 2.75 6.20 19.52
C GLY A 115 1.70 6.92 18.67
N SER A 116 2.09 7.62 17.61
CA SER A 116 1.14 8.16 16.65
C SER A 116 0.56 7.02 15.80
N PRO A 117 -0.73 7.08 15.44
CA PRO A 117 -1.32 6.04 14.61
C PRO A 117 -0.58 5.93 13.29
N ALA A 118 -0.33 4.71 12.84
CA ALA A 118 0.35 4.41 11.58
C ALA A 118 -0.36 5.07 10.39
N TYR A 119 -1.65 5.25 10.50
CA TYR A 119 -2.46 5.97 9.54
C TYR A 119 -3.44 6.95 10.17
N THR A 120 -3.42 8.16 9.67
CA THR A 120 -4.48 9.16 9.90
C THR A 120 -5.13 9.46 8.55
N PRO A 121 -6.43 9.21 8.35
CA PRO A 121 -7.09 9.57 7.10
C PRO A 121 -6.90 11.07 6.82
N PRO A 122 -6.62 11.46 5.58
CA PRO A 122 -6.59 12.86 5.21
C PRO A 122 -7.96 13.51 5.49
N GLU A 123 -7.96 14.77 5.86
CA GLU A 123 -9.21 15.51 6.00
C GLU A 123 -9.94 15.58 4.65
N PRO A 124 -11.27 15.39 4.62
CA PRO A 124 -12.04 15.47 3.39
C PRO A 124 -11.78 16.79 2.65
N GLY A 125 -11.25 16.70 1.43
CA GLY A 125 -10.94 17.86 0.57
C GLY A 125 -9.57 18.49 0.80
N SER A 126 -8.71 17.94 1.65
CA SER A 126 -7.36 18.47 1.92
C SER A 126 -6.28 17.99 0.96
N THR A 127 -6.52 16.89 0.25
CA THR A 127 -5.58 16.33 -0.74
C THR A 127 -6.24 16.23 -2.11
N PRO A 128 -5.51 16.47 -3.21
CA PRO A 128 -5.98 16.13 -4.54
C PRO A 128 -6.34 14.62 -4.57
N THR A 129 -7.46 14.29 -5.19
CA THR A 129 -7.79 12.87 -5.40
C THR A 129 -6.71 12.28 -6.28
N PRO A 130 -6.04 11.19 -5.89
CA PRO A 130 -5.07 10.53 -6.73
C PRO A 130 -5.70 10.18 -8.08
N ARG A 131 -4.97 10.40 -9.18
CA ARG A 131 -5.45 10.03 -10.53
C ARG A 131 -5.61 8.53 -10.69
N ARG A 132 -5.08 7.79 -9.77
CA ARG A 132 -5.18 6.36 -9.67
C ARG A 132 -5.33 5.92 -8.22
N ILE A 133 -6.26 5.02 -7.99
CA ILE A 133 -6.42 4.35 -6.70
C ILE A 133 -5.92 2.92 -6.91
N PRO A 134 -4.86 2.48 -6.20
CA PRO A 134 -4.41 1.10 -6.26
C PRO A 134 -5.51 0.16 -5.76
N PRO A 135 -5.64 -1.06 -6.32
CA PRO A 135 -6.55 -2.05 -5.74
C PRO A 135 -6.12 -2.42 -4.33
N ALA A 136 -7.08 -2.76 -3.48
CA ALA A 136 -6.77 -3.25 -2.13
C ALA A 136 -5.92 -4.54 -2.18
N PRO A 137 -5.14 -4.80 -1.15
CA PRO A 137 -5.06 -4.11 0.16
C PRO A 137 -4.25 -2.80 0.13
N PHE A 138 -3.83 -2.37 -0.93
CA PHE A 138 -2.74 -1.48 -1.24
C PHE A 138 -3.18 -0.02 -1.35
N ASP A 139 -4.48 0.20 -1.47
CA ASP A 139 -5.14 1.49 -1.28
C ASP A 139 -5.26 1.87 0.20
N SER A 140 -4.90 0.94 1.07
CA SER A 140 -5.07 1.10 2.50
C SER A 140 -3.73 1.31 3.16
N PRO A 141 -3.57 2.43 3.85
CA PRO A 141 -2.49 2.53 4.80
C PRO A 141 -2.53 1.33 5.76
N PRO A 142 -1.43 0.93 6.30
CA PRO A 142 -0.30 1.77 6.61
C PRO A 142 0.95 1.51 5.78
N PHE A 143 0.86 1.15 4.54
CA PHE A 143 2.06 0.98 3.72
C PHE A 143 2.80 2.31 3.60
N PRO A 144 3.98 2.46 4.21
CA PRO A 144 4.61 3.76 4.41
C PRO A 144 5.41 4.28 3.22
N SER A 145 5.52 3.51 2.13
CA SER A 145 6.29 3.94 0.98
C SER A 145 5.48 3.84 -0.31
N GLY A 146 5.63 4.84 -1.17
CA GLY A 146 5.09 4.82 -2.52
C GLY A 146 5.80 3.84 -3.46
N ASP A 147 6.74 3.03 -2.95
CA ASP A 147 7.50 2.05 -3.71
C ASP A 147 6.75 0.78 -3.98
N TRP A 148 5.70 0.56 -3.22
CA TRP A 148 5.04 -0.68 -3.29
C TRP A 148 4.11 -0.73 -4.49
N GLN A 149 4.44 -1.63 -5.37
CA GLN A 149 3.80 -1.76 -6.65
C GLN A 149 3.00 -3.05 -6.67
N ILE A 150 1.72 -2.90 -6.82
CA ILE A 150 0.82 -4.02 -6.89
C ILE A 150 0.93 -4.64 -8.26
N GLY A 151 1.46 -5.84 -8.32
CA GLY A 151 1.69 -6.47 -9.59
C GLY A 151 2.69 -5.69 -10.44
N GLY A 152 3.67 -5.08 -9.78
CA GLY A 152 4.95 -4.66 -10.33
C GLY A 152 5.00 -3.43 -11.19
N SER A 153 3.95 -2.86 -11.71
CA SER A 153 4.08 -1.66 -12.51
C SER A 153 4.05 -0.39 -11.68
N GLN A 154 4.88 0.56 -12.07
CA GLN A 154 4.81 1.90 -11.52
C GLN A 154 3.39 2.47 -11.63
N ILE A 155 2.93 3.03 -10.54
CA ILE A 155 1.61 3.64 -10.43
C ILE A 155 1.69 5.08 -10.93
N ILE A 156 1.05 5.36 -12.06
CA ILE A 156 0.90 6.71 -12.57
C ILE A 156 -0.23 7.42 -11.83
N GLY A 157 0.08 8.56 -11.23
CA GLY A 157 -0.87 9.43 -10.54
C GLY A 157 -0.78 9.37 -9.02
N ASP A 158 0.30 8.84 -8.48
CA ASP A 158 0.61 8.96 -7.06
C ASP A 158 0.99 10.39 -6.67
N PRO A 159 0.68 10.82 -5.45
CA PRO A 159 1.17 12.10 -4.94
C PRO A 159 2.69 12.08 -4.80
N GLY A 160 3.36 13.15 -5.27
CA GLY A 160 4.82 13.30 -5.18
C GLY A 160 5.36 13.63 -3.79
N GLU A 161 4.55 13.47 -2.74
CA GLU A 161 4.94 13.80 -1.37
C GLU A 161 4.51 12.70 -0.39
N LEU A 162 5.47 12.22 0.39
CA LEU A 162 5.22 11.32 1.50
C LEU A 162 5.14 12.11 2.82
N PRO A 163 4.33 11.66 3.80
CA PRO A 163 4.38 12.22 5.15
C PRO A 163 5.80 12.10 5.73
N PRO A 164 6.39 13.18 6.23
CA PRO A 164 7.77 13.15 6.67
C PRO A 164 7.97 12.21 7.87
N TYR A 165 8.98 11.36 7.78
CA TYR A 165 9.52 10.61 8.90
C TYR A 165 10.36 11.51 9.81
N PRO A 166 10.78 11.06 11.01
CA PRO A 166 11.46 11.92 11.99
C PRO A 166 12.68 12.65 11.44
N LEU A 167 13.48 11.99 10.61
CA LEU A 167 14.66 12.60 9.99
C LEU A 167 14.28 13.80 9.11
N MET A 168 13.31 13.63 8.21
CA MET A 168 12.85 14.73 7.37
C MET A 168 12.11 15.79 8.15
N GLN A 169 11.33 15.42 9.16
CA GLN A 169 10.70 16.38 10.05
C GLN A 169 11.75 17.29 10.72
N ALA A 170 12.81 16.70 11.25
CA ALA A 170 13.90 17.47 11.89
C ALA A 170 14.65 18.38 10.91
N ILE A 171 14.76 17.99 9.64
CA ILE A 171 15.33 18.82 8.56
C ILE A 171 14.37 19.98 8.23
N TYR A 172 13.09 19.70 8.01
CA TYR A 172 12.08 20.70 7.65
C TYR A 172 11.85 21.76 8.74
N GLU A 173 12.03 21.41 10.00
CA GLU A 173 11.87 22.30 11.14
C GLU A 173 13.15 23.11 11.48
N GLY A 174 14.25 22.86 10.76
CA GLY A 174 15.53 23.52 10.98
C GLY A 174 15.82 24.68 10.04
N PRO A 175 17.01 25.31 10.21
CA PRO A 175 17.49 26.33 9.28
C PRO A 175 17.54 25.80 7.85
N GLY A 176 16.94 26.54 6.91
CA GLY A 176 16.84 26.09 5.51
C GLY A 176 15.75 25.08 5.24
N GLY A 177 14.92 24.71 6.22
CA GLY A 177 13.84 23.74 6.07
C GLY A 177 12.86 24.06 4.95
N GLN A 178 12.59 25.33 4.69
CA GLN A 178 11.75 25.73 3.57
C GLN A 178 12.39 25.41 2.22
N ALA A 179 13.69 25.61 2.07
CA ALA A 179 14.41 25.27 0.83
C ALA A 179 14.37 23.73 0.58
N TRP A 180 14.44 22.93 1.64
CA TRP A 180 14.25 21.47 1.54
C TRP A 180 12.83 21.11 1.07
N LYS A 181 11.80 21.73 1.64
CA LYS A 181 10.40 21.53 1.18
C LYS A 181 10.23 21.94 -0.28
N ASP A 182 10.76 23.10 -0.66
CA ASP A 182 10.68 23.62 -2.04
C ASP A 182 11.41 22.70 -3.04
N SER A 183 12.48 22.03 -2.61
CA SER A 183 13.22 21.07 -3.44
C SER A 183 12.48 19.78 -3.68
N LYS A 184 11.48 19.45 -2.84
CA LYS A 184 10.78 18.15 -2.78
C LYS A 184 11.72 16.95 -2.53
N VAL A 185 12.98 17.18 -2.15
CA VAL A 185 13.92 16.11 -1.83
C VAL A 185 13.65 15.58 -0.43
N GLN A 186 13.54 14.26 -0.32
CA GLN A 186 13.30 13.56 0.93
C GLN A 186 14.46 12.62 1.26
N ILE A 187 14.78 12.50 2.54
CA ILE A 187 15.75 11.57 3.09
C ILE A 187 15.06 10.82 4.22
N TYR A 188 14.94 9.51 4.10
CA TYR A 188 14.31 8.65 5.11
C TYR A 188 14.82 7.22 4.98
N GLY A 189 14.46 6.38 5.92
CA GLY A 189 14.88 4.99 5.89
C GLY A 189 14.32 4.17 7.00
N TRP A 190 14.87 2.98 7.15
CA TRP A 190 14.49 2.04 8.21
C TRP A 190 15.64 1.13 8.61
N VAL A 191 15.44 0.51 9.76
CA VAL A 191 16.27 -0.59 10.24
C VAL A 191 15.36 -1.80 10.43
N ASN A 192 15.73 -2.96 9.87
CA ASN A 192 15.01 -4.21 10.00
C ASN A 192 15.88 -5.28 10.66
N PHE A 193 15.38 -5.85 11.74
CA PHE A 193 15.97 -6.98 12.44
C PHE A 193 15.00 -8.14 12.42
N SER A 194 15.50 -9.35 12.19
CA SER A 194 14.73 -10.58 12.35
C SER A 194 15.33 -11.52 13.41
N GLY A 195 14.51 -12.45 13.85
CA GLY A 195 14.96 -13.58 14.65
C GLY A 195 14.11 -14.80 14.36
N ASN A 196 14.75 -15.95 14.16
CA ASN A 196 14.05 -17.18 13.82
C ASN A 196 14.38 -18.35 14.73
N ILE A 197 13.42 -19.28 14.85
CA ILE A 197 13.57 -20.61 15.41
C ILE A 197 13.19 -21.59 14.33
N SER A 198 14.14 -22.43 13.93
CA SER A 198 14.00 -23.39 12.84
C SER A 198 14.28 -24.82 13.28
N THR A 199 13.64 -25.76 12.62
CA THR A 199 13.99 -27.20 12.74
C THR A 199 15.25 -27.56 11.98
N SER A 200 15.76 -26.68 11.12
CA SER A 200 17.07 -26.82 10.48
C SER A 200 18.19 -26.34 11.40
N HIS A 201 19.41 -26.78 11.10
CA HIS A 201 20.60 -26.44 11.89
C HIS A 201 21.78 -26.07 10.98
N PRO A 202 22.69 -25.20 11.45
CA PRO A 202 23.94 -24.98 10.73
C PRO A 202 24.78 -26.26 10.70
N SER A 203 25.56 -26.43 9.64
CA SER A 203 26.54 -27.53 9.51
C SER A 203 27.96 -26.99 9.69
N LYS A 204 28.94 -27.90 9.73
CA LYS A 204 30.37 -27.51 9.78
C LYS A 204 30.83 -26.78 8.52
N THR A 205 30.14 -26.98 7.39
CA THR A 205 30.50 -26.46 6.09
C THR A 205 29.60 -25.33 5.61
N SER A 206 28.42 -25.15 6.23
CA SER A 206 27.48 -24.10 5.85
C SER A 206 26.64 -23.66 7.05
N GLU A 207 26.52 -22.36 7.25
CA GLU A 207 25.63 -21.79 8.23
C GLU A 207 24.18 -21.61 7.70
N ASN A 208 23.98 -21.76 6.39
CA ASN A 208 22.72 -21.53 5.69
C ASN A 208 21.78 -22.77 5.76
N GLY A 209 21.50 -23.24 6.96
CA GLY A 209 20.70 -24.45 7.16
C GLY A 209 19.24 -24.35 6.70
N ASN A 210 18.70 -23.13 6.61
CA ASN A 210 17.34 -22.88 6.11
C ASN A 210 17.23 -22.88 4.59
N PHE A 211 18.35 -22.75 3.87
CA PHE A 211 18.33 -22.78 2.41
C PHE A 211 17.57 -24.01 1.89
N PRO A 212 16.71 -23.92 0.85
CA PRO A 212 16.55 -22.83 -0.11
C PRO A 212 15.66 -21.66 0.32
N LEU A 213 15.15 -21.62 1.55
CA LEU A 213 14.59 -20.36 2.07
C LEU A 213 15.69 -19.30 2.02
N ILE A 214 15.49 -18.28 1.19
CA ILE A 214 16.29 -17.07 1.19
C ILE A 214 15.62 -16.05 2.12
N TYR A 215 16.31 -15.05 2.60
CA TYR A 215 15.90 -14.31 3.78
C TYR A 215 15.71 -15.25 5.01
N ASP A 216 16.24 -14.94 6.14
CA ASP A 216 16.35 -15.90 7.24
C ASP A 216 17.13 -17.21 6.89
N LEU A 217 18.17 -17.09 6.07
CA LEU A 217 19.02 -18.21 5.63
C LEU A 217 19.60 -19.04 6.77
N ARG A 218 19.96 -18.39 7.88
CA ARG A 218 20.64 -19.00 9.00
C ARG A 218 19.65 -19.35 10.11
N PRO A 219 19.54 -20.64 10.45
CA PRO A 219 18.60 -21.10 11.47
C PRO A 219 19.01 -20.66 12.88
N ASN A 220 18.00 -20.40 13.71
CA ASN A 220 18.13 -20.18 15.15
C ASN A 220 19.03 -18.99 15.52
N ARG A 221 18.86 -17.86 14.82
CA ARG A 221 19.65 -16.64 15.03
C ARG A 221 18.79 -15.38 15.00
N MET A 222 19.37 -14.32 15.52
CA MET A 222 18.92 -12.95 15.28
C MET A 222 19.87 -12.32 14.26
N GLU A 223 19.31 -11.57 13.31
CA GLU A 223 20.06 -10.99 12.19
C GLU A 223 19.64 -9.54 11.94
N LEU A 224 20.60 -8.74 11.48
CA LEU A 224 20.36 -7.43 10.90
C LEU A 224 20.13 -7.62 9.39
N ASN A 225 18.89 -7.55 8.97
CA ASN A 225 18.52 -7.78 7.57
C ASN A 225 18.81 -6.55 6.72
N GLN A 226 18.30 -5.39 7.16
CA GLN A 226 18.38 -4.17 6.39
C GLN A 226 18.61 -2.94 7.28
N ILE A 227 19.54 -2.10 6.88
CA ILE A 227 19.56 -0.66 7.15
C ILE A 227 19.45 0.01 5.80
N VAL A 228 18.37 0.70 5.53
CA VAL A 228 18.13 1.35 4.24
C VAL A 228 18.03 2.84 4.42
N LEU A 229 18.64 3.57 3.51
CA LEU A 229 18.53 5.03 3.39
C LEU A 229 18.11 5.37 1.96
N TYR A 230 17.03 6.13 1.83
CA TYR A 230 16.61 6.75 0.60
C TYR A 230 16.96 8.22 0.55
N VAL A 231 17.42 8.64 -0.61
CA VAL A 231 17.48 10.05 -1.02
C VAL A 231 16.72 10.14 -2.33
N GLU A 232 15.58 10.82 -2.31
CA GLU A 232 14.71 10.86 -3.47
C GLU A 232 13.98 12.18 -3.64
N ARG A 233 13.56 12.43 -4.84
CA ARG A 233 12.53 13.38 -5.22
C ARG A 233 11.52 12.63 -6.07
N LEU A 234 10.28 12.54 -5.62
CA LEU A 234 9.22 11.95 -6.41
C LEU A 234 8.68 12.97 -7.42
N ALA A 235 8.42 12.52 -8.64
CA ALA A 235 7.71 13.33 -9.61
C ALA A 235 6.25 13.51 -9.17
N ASP A 236 5.68 14.68 -9.36
CA ASP A 236 4.26 14.92 -9.12
C ASP A 236 3.43 14.40 -10.31
N GLU A 237 2.99 13.19 -10.20
CA GLU A 237 2.19 12.49 -11.22
C GLU A 237 0.70 12.80 -11.14
N ASN A 238 0.24 13.59 -10.16
CA ASN A 238 -1.15 14.04 -10.04
C ASN A 238 -1.47 15.25 -10.90
N GLN A 239 -0.48 16.10 -11.15
CA GLN A 239 -0.64 17.26 -12.02
C GLN A 239 -0.74 16.85 -13.49
N THR A 240 -1.32 17.74 -14.33
CA THR A 240 -1.59 17.47 -15.76
C THR A 240 -1.07 18.55 -16.69
N ASP A 241 -0.35 19.54 -16.17
CA ASP A 241 -0.04 20.80 -16.86
C ASP A 241 1.44 21.00 -17.18
N HIS A 242 2.35 20.20 -16.60
CA HIS A 242 3.79 20.33 -16.91
C HIS A 242 4.53 19.00 -16.81
N ILE A 243 5.69 18.93 -17.46
CA ILE A 243 6.63 17.81 -17.30
C ILE A 243 7.30 17.98 -15.94
N ASP A 244 7.29 16.92 -15.14
CA ASP A 244 8.04 16.89 -13.87
C ASP A 244 9.09 15.77 -13.92
N TRP A 245 9.99 15.76 -12.95
CA TRP A 245 11.06 14.79 -12.87
C TRP A 245 11.24 14.30 -11.44
N GLY A 246 11.79 13.12 -11.31
CA GLY A 246 12.12 12.52 -10.03
C GLY A 246 13.45 11.78 -10.10
N PHE A 247 13.96 11.37 -8.97
CA PHE A 247 15.08 10.46 -8.86
C PHE A 247 15.01 9.70 -7.55
N ARG A 248 15.65 8.54 -7.52
CA ARG A 248 15.90 7.79 -6.30
C ARG A 248 17.30 7.26 -6.27
N ILE A 249 17.90 7.35 -5.08
CA ILE A 249 19.15 6.68 -4.72
C ILE A 249 18.85 5.94 -3.41
N SER A 250 18.97 4.62 -3.42
CA SER A 250 18.82 3.79 -2.23
C SER A 250 20.15 3.18 -1.83
N GLY A 251 20.51 3.32 -0.55
CA GLY A 251 21.62 2.61 0.05
C GLY A 251 21.08 1.54 0.98
N LEU A 252 21.58 0.31 0.87
CA LEU A 252 21.23 -0.81 1.73
C LEU A 252 22.48 -1.38 2.38
N TYR A 253 22.43 -1.64 3.68
CA TYR A 253 23.41 -2.40 4.44
C TYR A 253 22.73 -3.48 5.25
N GLY A 254 23.25 -4.70 5.24
CA GLY A 254 22.71 -5.80 6.04
C GLY A 254 22.91 -7.14 5.35
N LEU A 255 22.18 -8.16 5.82
CA LEU A 255 22.23 -9.50 5.26
C LEU A 255 21.60 -9.54 3.85
N ASP A 256 20.52 -8.78 3.65
CA ASP A 256 19.71 -8.83 2.44
C ASP A 256 20.38 -8.19 1.21
N TYR A 257 21.53 -7.49 1.38
CA TYR A 257 22.31 -7.01 0.24
C TYR A 257 22.67 -8.14 -0.75
N ARG A 258 22.70 -9.40 -0.26
CA ARG A 258 23.05 -10.60 -1.04
C ARG A 258 22.08 -10.84 -2.19
N PHE A 259 20.85 -10.39 -2.04
CA PHE A 259 19.76 -10.61 -2.99
C PHE A 259 19.54 -9.45 -3.97
N THR A 260 20.32 -8.36 -3.82
CA THR A 260 20.24 -7.19 -4.72
C THR A 260 21.52 -6.98 -5.52
N THR A 261 22.59 -7.74 -5.25
CA THR A 261 23.87 -7.55 -5.93
C THR A 261 23.80 -7.91 -7.42
N THR A 262 24.33 -7.03 -8.24
CA THR A 262 24.36 -7.16 -9.70
C THR A 262 25.77 -7.42 -10.18
N TYR A 263 25.96 -8.34 -11.12
CA TYR A 263 27.28 -8.66 -11.68
C TYR A 263 27.93 -7.42 -12.30
N GLY A 264 29.11 -7.09 -11.82
CA GLY A 264 29.85 -5.89 -12.21
C GLY A 264 29.53 -4.64 -11.38
N PHE A 265 28.58 -4.70 -10.44
CA PHE A 265 28.25 -3.61 -9.53
C PHE A 265 28.20 -4.11 -8.09
N LEU A 266 29.21 -3.81 -7.29
CA LEU A 266 29.37 -4.17 -5.88
C LEU A 266 29.28 -5.68 -5.55
N SER A 267 29.03 -6.55 -6.52
CA SER A 267 28.80 -7.99 -6.33
C SER A 267 30.02 -8.77 -5.85
N ASP A 268 31.22 -8.33 -6.18
CA ASP A 268 32.44 -9.05 -5.82
C ASP A 268 32.74 -9.02 -4.31
N GLN A 269 32.15 -8.11 -3.53
CA GLN A 269 32.26 -8.10 -2.08
C GLN A 269 31.68 -9.38 -1.45
N LEU A 270 30.60 -9.92 -2.02
CA LEU A 270 29.93 -11.14 -1.54
C LEU A 270 30.88 -12.34 -1.49
N LEU A 271 31.77 -12.43 -2.44
CA LEU A 271 32.71 -13.54 -2.57
C LEU A 271 34.03 -13.32 -1.82
N LYS A 272 34.46 -12.05 -1.68
CA LYS A 272 35.80 -11.73 -1.21
C LYS A 272 35.86 -11.21 0.22
N HIS A 273 34.89 -10.42 0.65
CA HIS A 273 35.01 -9.64 1.88
C HIS A 273 33.80 -9.75 2.82
N ASN A 274 32.60 -9.82 2.27
CA ASN A 274 31.34 -9.68 3.00
C ASN A 274 30.46 -10.92 2.82
N SER A 275 30.87 -12.05 3.40
CA SER A 275 30.14 -13.31 3.26
C SER A 275 28.76 -13.31 3.93
N TYR A 276 28.50 -12.37 4.84
CA TYR A 276 27.22 -12.26 5.55
C TYR A 276 26.55 -10.92 5.30
N SER A 277 27.00 -9.86 5.93
CA SER A 277 26.45 -8.52 5.76
C SER A 277 27.38 -7.68 4.90
N GLY A 278 26.80 -6.93 4.02
CA GLY A 278 27.50 -6.02 3.12
C GLY A 278 26.60 -4.87 2.75
N TYR A 279 26.95 -4.17 1.69
CA TYR A 279 26.20 -3.01 1.23
C TYR A 279 25.90 -3.11 -0.27
N ASP A 280 24.80 -2.52 -0.68
CA ASP A 280 24.40 -2.38 -2.08
C ASP A 280 23.63 -1.08 -2.30
N MET A 281 23.40 -0.75 -3.55
CA MET A 281 22.55 0.36 -3.98
C MET A 281 21.52 -0.20 -4.99
N PRO A 282 20.45 -0.82 -4.50
CA PRO A 282 19.53 -1.57 -5.34
C PRO A 282 18.74 -0.71 -6.33
N MET A 283 18.54 0.57 -6.03
CA MET A 283 17.86 1.50 -6.92
C MET A 283 18.66 2.79 -7.10
N ILE A 284 18.95 3.12 -8.34
CA ILE A 284 19.57 4.38 -8.75
C ILE A 284 18.96 4.75 -10.10
N TYR A 285 17.98 5.64 -10.10
CA TYR A 285 17.28 6.00 -11.31
C TYR A 285 16.84 7.47 -11.36
N LEU A 286 16.56 7.92 -12.57
CA LEU A 286 15.91 9.18 -12.90
C LEU A 286 14.53 8.87 -13.49
N ASP A 287 13.52 9.58 -13.05
CA ASP A 287 12.16 9.57 -13.60
C ASP A 287 11.87 10.87 -14.35
N ILE A 288 11.20 10.75 -15.48
CA ILE A 288 10.67 11.88 -16.26
C ILE A 288 9.19 11.62 -16.48
N TYR A 289 8.35 12.41 -15.83
CA TYR A 289 6.91 12.31 -15.97
C TYR A 289 6.39 13.27 -17.04
N ILE A 290 5.61 12.74 -17.98
CA ILE A 290 5.02 13.47 -19.11
C ILE A 290 3.48 13.34 -19.02
N PRO A 291 2.76 14.37 -18.54
CA PRO A 291 1.32 14.28 -18.34
C PRO A 291 0.49 14.29 -19.62
N TYR A 292 1.07 14.72 -20.74
CA TYR A 292 0.34 14.95 -22.02
C TYR A 292 0.19 13.69 -22.88
N PHE A 293 0.86 12.60 -22.51
CA PHE A 293 0.81 11.36 -23.27
C PHE A 293 -0.24 10.44 -22.64
N PHE A 294 -1.40 10.30 -23.28
CA PHE A 294 -2.59 9.67 -22.72
C PHE A 294 -2.98 10.24 -21.35
N GLN A 295 -3.08 9.40 -20.31
CA GLN A 295 -3.32 9.84 -18.93
C GLN A 295 -2.05 9.99 -18.09
N GLY A 296 -0.90 10.01 -18.76
CA GLY A 296 0.42 10.17 -18.18
C GLY A 296 1.37 9.05 -18.58
N MET A 297 2.61 9.42 -18.76
CA MET A 297 3.73 8.50 -19.02
C MET A 297 4.90 8.84 -18.11
N ASN A 298 5.50 7.84 -17.49
CA ASN A 298 6.78 7.96 -16.81
C ASN A 298 7.86 7.27 -17.64
N ILE A 299 9.02 7.88 -17.75
CA ILE A 299 10.24 7.29 -18.33
C ILE A 299 11.24 7.17 -17.20
N ARG A 300 11.59 5.95 -16.83
CA ARG A 300 12.59 5.64 -15.82
C ARG A 300 13.89 5.20 -16.47
N ILE A 301 15.00 5.80 -16.06
CA ILE A 301 16.32 5.53 -16.61
C ILE A 301 17.26 5.21 -15.46
N GLY A 302 17.83 4.02 -15.45
CA GLY A 302 18.79 3.61 -14.43
C GLY A 302 18.62 2.18 -13.96
N ARG A 303 19.03 1.94 -12.71
CA ARG A 303 18.93 0.67 -12.01
C ARG A 303 17.66 0.59 -11.20
N ILE A 304 16.89 -0.44 -11.44
CA ILE A 304 15.62 -0.72 -10.76
C ILE A 304 15.62 -2.15 -10.21
N ILE A 305 14.74 -2.42 -9.27
CA ILE A 305 14.36 -3.78 -8.89
C ILE A 305 13.23 -4.20 -9.82
N SER A 306 13.18 -5.47 -10.18
CA SER A 306 12.10 -6.09 -10.96
C SER A 306 10.73 -5.74 -10.38
N GLU A 307 9.75 -5.52 -11.26
CA GLU A 307 8.48 -4.92 -10.87
C GLU A 307 7.25 -5.87 -10.89
N PRO A 308 7.33 -7.16 -11.29
CA PRO A 308 6.12 -7.96 -11.45
C PRO A 308 5.55 -8.55 -10.17
N ASP A 309 6.26 -8.50 -9.07
CA ASP A 309 5.97 -9.27 -7.87
C ASP A 309 4.92 -8.66 -6.95
N ILE A 310 4.21 -9.53 -6.22
CA ILE A 310 3.37 -9.13 -5.08
C ILE A 310 4.18 -9.02 -3.78
N GLU A 311 5.41 -9.49 -3.76
CA GLU A 311 6.40 -9.27 -2.71
C GLU A 311 7.41 -8.21 -3.15
N ALA A 312 8.13 -7.63 -2.20
CA ALA A 312 9.13 -6.61 -2.47
C ALA A 312 10.43 -6.90 -1.76
N GLN A 313 11.56 -6.50 -2.38
CA GLN A 313 12.90 -6.62 -1.80
C GLN A 313 13.02 -5.90 -0.45
N LEU A 314 12.31 -4.82 -0.29
CA LEU A 314 12.46 -3.93 0.86
C LEU A 314 11.43 -4.25 1.92
N ALA A 315 11.90 -4.48 3.14
CA ALA A 315 11.13 -5.03 4.23
C ALA A 315 9.80 -4.32 4.52
N PRO A 316 9.68 -2.98 4.50
CA PRO A 316 8.42 -2.30 4.80
C PRO A 316 7.28 -2.63 3.84
N ASN A 317 7.61 -3.07 2.63
CA ASN A 317 6.66 -3.28 1.55
C ASN A 317 6.09 -4.70 1.51
N ASN A 318 6.35 -5.50 2.52
CA ASN A 318 5.89 -6.88 2.63
C ASN A 318 4.95 -7.09 3.80
N LEU A 319 4.01 -8.02 3.64
CA LEU A 319 3.07 -8.42 4.69
C LEU A 319 3.59 -9.57 5.57
N MET A 320 4.67 -10.22 5.18
CA MET A 320 5.28 -11.34 5.89
C MET A 320 6.74 -11.02 6.19
N ALA A 321 7.30 -11.66 7.21
CA ALA A 321 8.70 -11.48 7.59
C ALA A 321 9.64 -12.21 6.62
N THR A 322 9.24 -13.38 6.11
CA THR A 322 9.97 -14.13 5.08
C THR A 322 9.36 -13.91 3.71
N HIS A 323 10.11 -14.28 2.67
CA HIS A 323 9.65 -14.26 1.30
C HIS A 323 9.36 -15.69 0.80
N SER A 324 8.51 -15.80 -0.21
CA SER A 324 8.28 -17.03 -0.95
C SER A 324 9.54 -17.50 -1.68
N LEU A 325 9.58 -18.74 -2.09
CA LEU A 325 10.62 -19.23 -3.03
C LEU A 325 10.43 -18.60 -4.40
N LEU A 326 9.17 -18.36 -4.79
CA LEU A 326 8.82 -17.66 -6.02
C LEU A 326 9.58 -16.34 -6.11
N TYR A 327 9.42 -15.48 -5.12
CA TYR A 327 10.11 -14.20 -5.04
C TYR A 327 11.63 -14.39 -4.86
N GLY A 328 12.02 -15.35 -4.02
CA GLY A 328 13.41 -15.59 -3.68
C GLY A 328 14.30 -16.02 -4.84
N PHE A 329 13.73 -16.59 -5.87
CA PHE A 329 14.46 -17.06 -7.06
C PHE A 329 14.02 -16.38 -8.35
N ASP A 330 13.31 -15.28 -8.22
CA ASP A 330 12.86 -14.44 -9.31
C ASP A 330 13.98 -13.64 -9.99
N ASP A 331 13.58 -12.80 -10.89
CA ASP A 331 14.35 -11.83 -11.66
C ASP A 331 14.43 -10.52 -10.86
N TYR A 332 15.64 -10.05 -10.47
CA TYR A 332 15.74 -8.94 -9.51
C TYR A 332 16.08 -7.59 -10.13
N CYS A 333 17.37 -7.36 -10.42
CA CYS A 333 17.83 -6.02 -10.80
C CYS A 333 17.97 -5.87 -12.30
N HIS A 334 17.45 -4.76 -12.82
CA HIS A 334 17.61 -4.36 -14.21
C HIS A 334 18.27 -2.99 -14.32
N GLU A 335 19.12 -2.81 -15.33
CA GLU A 335 19.71 -1.52 -15.65
C GLU A 335 19.35 -1.14 -17.08
N GLY A 336 18.48 -0.13 -17.25
CA GLY A 336 17.95 0.18 -18.58
C GLY A 336 17.10 1.43 -18.63
N ILE A 337 16.20 1.43 -19.61
CA ILE A 337 15.20 2.47 -19.85
C ILE A 337 13.83 1.80 -19.90
N PHE A 338 12.93 2.25 -19.04
CA PHE A 338 11.58 1.72 -18.89
C PHE A 338 10.56 2.84 -19.06
N THR A 339 9.47 2.55 -19.72
CA THR A 339 8.36 3.47 -19.86
C THR A 339 7.10 2.84 -19.27
N THR A 340 6.40 3.57 -18.43
CA THR A 340 5.08 3.19 -17.93
C THR A 340 4.08 4.20 -18.41
N THR A 341 3.07 3.76 -19.16
CA THR A 341 2.06 4.62 -19.78
C THR A 341 0.67 4.21 -19.32
N LYS A 342 -0.03 5.13 -18.68
CA LYS A 342 -1.44 4.99 -18.35
C LYS A 342 -2.31 5.44 -19.53
N PHE A 343 -2.91 4.49 -20.24
CA PHE A 343 -3.74 4.79 -21.41
C PHE A 343 -5.11 5.37 -21.02
N ASN A 344 -5.71 4.80 -19.98
CA ASN A 344 -6.98 5.23 -19.40
C ASN A 344 -7.08 4.71 -17.96
N ASP A 345 -8.26 4.81 -17.35
CA ASP A 345 -8.47 4.38 -15.96
C ASP A 345 -8.28 2.89 -15.73
N GLN A 346 -8.39 2.05 -16.76
CA GLN A 346 -8.28 0.60 -16.67
C GLN A 346 -6.93 0.06 -17.14
N TRP A 347 -6.32 0.68 -18.15
CA TRP A 347 -5.17 0.10 -18.85
C TRP A 347 -3.89 0.89 -18.62
N THR A 348 -2.85 0.18 -18.16
CA THR A 348 -1.47 0.67 -18.10
C THR A 348 -0.56 -0.31 -18.83
N ILE A 349 0.41 0.19 -19.59
CA ILE A 349 1.40 -0.62 -20.29
C ILE A 349 2.78 -0.15 -19.84
N GLN A 350 3.64 -1.11 -19.53
CA GLN A 350 5.06 -0.90 -19.32
C GLN A 350 5.84 -1.55 -20.46
N ALA A 351 6.88 -0.86 -20.94
CA ALA A 351 7.82 -1.38 -21.92
C ALA A 351 9.23 -0.89 -21.61
N GLY A 352 10.21 -1.75 -21.72
CA GLY A 352 11.59 -1.43 -21.38
C GLY A 352 12.61 -2.17 -22.22
N ILE A 353 13.83 -1.68 -22.13
CA ILE A 353 15.03 -2.32 -22.65
C ILE A 353 16.17 -2.14 -21.65
N ASP A 354 16.85 -3.23 -21.34
CA ASP A 354 17.88 -3.29 -20.31
C ASP A 354 19.01 -4.26 -20.68
N THR A 355 19.96 -4.41 -19.78
CA THR A 355 21.13 -5.28 -19.95
C THR A 355 20.92 -6.72 -19.48
N GLY A 356 19.72 -7.05 -19.02
CA GLY A 356 19.36 -8.37 -18.47
C GLY A 356 19.43 -8.41 -16.95
N THR A 357 18.91 -9.50 -16.40
CA THR A 357 18.82 -9.75 -14.98
C THR A 357 20.17 -9.72 -14.31
N ASP A 358 20.30 -8.90 -13.27
CA ASP A 358 21.48 -8.80 -12.41
C ASP A 358 22.80 -8.53 -13.12
N VAL A 359 22.78 -7.76 -14.21
CA VAL A 359 23.96 -7.40 -14.99
C VAL A 359 24.08 -5.88 -15.10
N ALA A 360 25.21 -5.33 -14.64
CA ALA A 360 25.48 -3.90 -14.74
C ALA A 360 25.69 -3.47 -16.19
N ILE A 361 25.24 -2.27 -16.56
CA ILE A 361 25.28 -1.74 -17.92
C ILE A 361 26.68 -1.68 -18.53
N TRP A 362 27.73 -1.56 -17.71
CA TRP A 362 29.13 -1.58 -18.16
C TRP A 362 29.75 -2.98 -18.17
N GLN A 363 29.00 -3.98 -17.68
CA GLN A 363 29.51 -5.35 -17.65
C GLN A 363 29.44 -5.98 -19.04
N SER A 364 30.53 -6.55 -19.47
CA SER A 364 30.60 -7.25 -20.74
C SER A 364 30.14 -8.69 -20.57
N ASP A 365 28.91 -8.99 -20.93
CA ASP A 365 28.45 -10.35 -21.15
C ASP A 365 28.88 -10.79 -22.59
N PRO A 366 29.30 -12.05 -22.79
CA PRO A 366 29.66 -12.54 -24.14
C PRO A 366 28.60 -12.32 -25.21
N GLY A 367 27.31 -12.33 -24.81
CA GLY A 367 26.20 -12.13 -25.74
C GLY A 367 25.93 -10.69 -26.10
N ARG A 368 26.16 -9.76 -25.21
CA ARG A 368 25.84 -8.32 -25.37
C ARG A 368 24.45 -8.09 -25.95
N GLN A 369 23.49 -8.93 -25.58
CA GLN A 369 22.16 -8.87 -26.11
C GLN A 369 21.30 -8.03 -25.18
N PRO A 370 20.49 -7.12 -25.72
CA PRO A 370 19.52 -6.42 -24.91
C PRO A 370 18.42 -7.37 -24.46
N THR A 371 17.93 -7.14 -23.26
CA THR A 371 16.72 -7.76 -22.71
C THR A 371 15.57 -6.78 -22.86
N GLY A 372 14.39 -7.29 -23.18
CA GLY A 372 13.18 -6.49 -23.28
C GLY A 372 12.21 -6.80 -22.14
N THR A 373 11.41 -5.79 -21.80
CA THR A 373 10.29 -5.92 -20.87
C THR A 373 9.02 -5.41 -21.55
N VAL A 374 7.93 -6.17 -21.51
CA VAL A 374 6.60 -5.71 -21.93
C VAL A 374 5.56 -6.28 -20.99
N MET A 375 4.92 -5.41 -20.21
CA MET A 375 3.89 -5.78 -19.25
C MET A 375 2.62 -4.97 -19.48
N ILE A 376 1.48 -5.56 -19.23
CA ILE A 376 0.17 -4.93 -19.36
C ILE A 376 -0.59 -5.09 -18.05
N GLN A 377 -1.12 -4.00 -17.54
CA GLN A 377 -2.01 -3.99 -16.38
C GLN A 377 -3.43 -3.63 -16.80
N TYR A 378 -4.37 -4.37 -16.28
CA TYR A 378 -5.80 -4.08 -16.36
C TYR A 378 -6.41 -4.00 -14.97
N THR A 379 -7.09 -2.89 -14.67
CA THR A 379 -7.87 -2.71 -13.44
C THR A 379 -9.34 -2.58 -13.79
N THR A 380 -10.21 -3.33 -13.12
CA THR A 380 -11.65 -3.26 -13.35
C THR A 380 -12.23 -1.89 -12.99
N PRO A 381 -13.35 -1.46 -13.63
CA PRO A 381 -13.93 -0.15 -13.34
C PRO A 381 -14.39 0.06 -11.91
N ASP A 382 -14.72 -1.02 -11.20
CA ASP A 382 -15.07 -1.02 -9.77
C ASP A 382 -13.85 -1.11 -8.85
N GLN A 383 -12.64 -1.23 -9.44
CA GLN A 383 -11.36 -1.36 -8.75
C GLN A 383 -11.28 -2.55 -7.78
N MET A 384 -12.09 -3.57 -7.99
CA MET A 384 -12.05 -4.79 -7.18
C MET A 384 -10.98 -5.77 -7.66
N ASP A 385 -10.59 -5.70 -8.94
CA ASP A 385 -9.59 -6.56 -9.54
C ASP A 385 -8.52 -5.76 -10.26
N SER A 386 -7.27 -6.21 -10.14
CA SER A 386 -6.16 -5.79 -11.00
C SER A 386 -5.41 -7.01 -11.49
N ILE A 387 -5.17 -7.08 -12.79
CA ILE A 387 -4.37 -8.12 -13.45
C ILE A 387 -3.18 -7.43 -14.10
N TYR A 388 -1.99 -7.95 -13.83
CA TYR A 388 -0.74 -7.50 -14.40
C TYR A 388 -0.03 -8.69 -15.00
N ALA A 389 0.28 -8.67 -16.30
CA ALA A 389 0.86 -9.81 -16.97
C ALA A 389 1.72 -9.41 -18.17
N GLY A 390 2.72 -10.22 -18.46
CA GLY A 390 3.58 -10.05 -19.64
C GLY A 390 4.89 -10.79 -19.54
N ALA A 391 5.89 -10.29 -20.26
CA ALA A 391 7.28 -10.73 -20.19
C ALA A 391 8.08 -9.65 -19.47
N ASN A 392 8.52 -9.94 -18.26
CA ASN A 392 9.43 -9.04 -17.52
C ASN A 392 10.83 -9.08 -18.10
N SER A 393 11.26 -10.24 -18.56
CA SER A 393 12.58 -10.44 -19.16
C SER A 393 12.45 -11.33 -20.38
N PHE A 394 12.80 -10.83 -21.56
CA PHE A 394 12.90 -11.65 -22.77
C PHE A 394 14.07 -11.22 -23.63
N ASN A 395 14.83 -12.20 -24.13
CA ASN A 395 16.01 -12.02 -24.96
C ASN A 395 16.21 -13.23 -25.87
N ASN A 396 17.41 -13.40 -26.43
CA ASN A 396 17.69 -14.50 -27.34
C ASN A 396 18.08 -15.82 -26.68
N ALA A 397 18.08 -15.88 -25.33
CA ALA A 397 18.34 -17.07 -24.53
C ALA A 397 19.70 -17.79 -24.77
N LYS A 398 20.73 -17.09 -25.23
CA LYS A 398 21.97 -17.76 -25.69
C LYS A 398 23.15 -17.69 -24.73
N PHE A 399 23.13 -16.86 -23.72
CA PHE A 399 24.27 -16.61 -22.86
C PHE A 399 23.92 -16.57 -21.38
N GLY A 400 24.86 -17.08 -20.56
CA GLY A 400 24.59 -17.54 -19.22
C GLY A 400 24.16 -16.49 -18.20
N TYR A 401 24.46 -15.23 -18.37
CA TYR A 401 24.22 -14.27 -17.30
C TYR A 401 22.94 -13.47 -17.47
N ASN A 402 22.67 -13.02 -18.67
CA ASN A 402 21.54 -12.17 -18.98
C ASN A 402 20.50 -12.85 -19.87
N ASN A 403 20.52 -14.16 -19.97
CA ASN A 403 19.60 -14.90 -20.85
C ASN A 403 18.33 -15.40 -20.15
N LEU A 404 18.12 -15.03 -18.91
CA LEU A 404 16.88 -15.37 -18.19
C LEU A 404 15.68 -14.84 -18.96
N GLN A 405 14.68 -15.72 -19.12
CA GLN A 405 13.39 -15.39 -19.69
C GLN A 405 12.37 -15.51 -18.58
N GLN A 406 11.54 -14.50 -18.37
CA GLN A 406 10.45 -14.54 -17.39
C GLN A 406 9.14 -14.09 -18.00
N TYR A 407 8.13 -14.91 -17.85
CA TYR A 407 6.75 -14.63 -18.19
C TYR A 407 5.93 -14.72 -16.91
N VAL A 408 5.32 -13.61 -16.51
CA VAL A 408 4.69 -13.47 -15.20
C VAL A 408 3.29 -12.90 -15.31
N GLY A 409 2.45 -13.27 -14.36
CA GLY A 409 1.14 -12.68 -14.17
C GLY A 409 0.78 -12.59 -12.70
N THR A 410 0.24 -11.45 -12.29
CA THR A 410 -0.31 -11.23 -10.96
C THR A 410 -1.79 -10.88 -11.07
N TRP A 411 -2.57 -11.34 -10.10
CA TRP A 411 -3.96 -10.98 -9.95
C TRP A 411 -4.24 -10.62 -8.50
N THR A 412 -4.72 -9.42 -8.28
CA THR A 412 -5.19 -8.96 -6.98
C THR A 412 -6.70 -8.83 -6.99
N HIS A 413 -7.37 -9.29 -5.92
CA HIS A 413 -8.82 -9.22 -5.78
C HIS A 413 -9.23 -8.74 -4.39
N LYS A 414 -10.14 -7.80 -4.34
CA LYS A 414 -10.79 -7.30 -3.14
C LYS A 414 -12.17 -7.94 -2.99
N PHE A 415 -12.32 -8.91 -2.10
CA PHE A 415 -13.64 -9.49 -1.80
C PHE A 415 -14.55 -8.51 -1.06
N ASN A 416 -13.98 -7.75 -0.14
CA ASN A 416 -14.63 -6.70 0.65
C ASN A 416 -13.55 -5.91 1.43
N ASP A 417 -13.95 -4.98 2.29
CA ASP A 417 -13.03 -4.12 3.05
C ASP A 417 -12.20 -4.85 4.12
N LYS A 418 -12.38 -6.15 4.28
CA LYS A 418 -11.65 -6.97 5.26
C LYS A 418 -10.90 -8.14 4.66
N ILE A 419 -11.24 -8.58 3.47
CA ILE A 419 -10.67 -9.78 2.85
C ILE A 419 -10.16 -9.45 1.45
N TYR A 420 -8.91 -9.77 1.22
CA TYR A 420 -8.17 -9.50 -0.01
C TYR A 420 -7.40 -10.74 -0.43
N SER A 421 -7.14 -10.90 -1.72
CA SER A 421 -6.27 -11.93 -2.24
C SER A 421 -5.33 -11.36 -3.29
N ALA A 422 -4.09 -11.86 -3.31
CA ALA A 422 -3.14 -11.62 -4.38
C ALA A 422 -2.55 -12.95 -4.83
N THR A 423 -2.52 -13.17 -6.13
CA THR A 423 -1.96 -14.39 -6.72
C THR A 423 -0.96 -14.00 -7.78
N GLU A 424 0.19 -14.63 -7.74
CA GLU A 424 1.23 -14.48 -8.74
C GLU A 424 1.64 -15.84 -9.28
N ALA A 425 1.94 -15.89 -10.56
CA ALA A 425 2.49 -17.07 -11.20
C ALA A 425 3.47 -16.65 -12.28
N TRP A 426 4.59 -17.34 -12.36
CA TRP A 426 5.53 -17.14 -13.45
C TRP A 426 6.08 -18.45 -14.01
N TYR A 427 6.55 -18.35 -15.23
CA TYR A 427 7.37 -19.34 -15.90
C TYR A 427 8.68 -18.69 -16.30
N MET A 428 9.80 -19.27 -15.83
CA MET A 428 11.15 -18.81 -16.16
C MET A 428 11.95 -19.92 -16.82
N PHE A 429 12.92 -19.56 -17.63
CA PHE A 429 13.90 -20.47 -18.13
C PHE A 429 15.19 -19.78 -18.56
N MET A 430 16.28 -20.55 -18.54
CA MET A 430 17.55 -20.21 -19.15
C MET A 430 17.91 -21.32 -20.14
N GLU A 431 18.44 -20.94 -21.30
CA GLU A 431 19.17 -21.85 -22.17
C GLU A 431 20.66 -21.77 -21.86
N ASP A 432 21.42 -22.78 -22.23
CA ASP A 432 22.86 -22.86 -21.90
C ASP A 432 23.16 -22.74 -20.38
N ALA A 433 22.19 -23.09 -19.56
CA ALA A 433 22.33 -23.12 -18.11
C ALA A 433 23.26 -24.25 -17.65
N ILE A 434 23.70 -24.19 -16.41
CA ILE A 434 24.56 -25.19 -15.80
C ILE A 434 23.82 -26.53 -15.74
N ASP A 435 24.37 -27.56 -16.40
CA ASP A 435 23.75 -28.87 -16.59
C ASP A 435 23.70 -29.74 -15.31
N HIS A 436 24.56 -29.46 -14.34
CA HIS A 436 24.56 -30.09 -13.03
C HIS A 436 24.81 -29.05 -11.96
N PRO A 437 23.79 -28.65 -11.20
CA PRO A 437 24.01 -27.78 -10.05
C PRO A 437 24.92 -28.54 -9.08
N THR A 438 26.15 -28.08 -8.94
CA THR A 438 26.97 -28.50 -7.82
C THR A 438 26.33 -27.94 -6.55
N LYS A 439 26.49 -28.60 -5.40
CA LYS A 439 26.00 -28.14 -4.10
C LYS A 439 26.41 -26.71 -3.74
N GLU A 440 27.27 -26.17 -4.49
CA GLU A 440 27.82 -24.82 -4.44
C GLU A 440 27.64 -24.26 -5.85
N VAL A 441 26.59 -23.46 -6.05
CA VAL A 441 26.58 -22.47 -7.11
C VAL A 441 27.16 -21.21 -6.51
N PRO A 442 28.48 -21.09 -6.38
CA PRO A 442 29.05 -19.81 -6.07
C PRO A 442 28.99 -19.02 -7.38
N PHE A 443 28.58 -17.81 -7.30
CA PHE A 443 28.98 -16.76 -8.23
C PHE A 443 30.51 -16.66 -8.21
N GLN A 444 31.19 -17.68 -8.72
CA GLN A 444 32.64 -17.71 -8.71
C GLN A 444 33.20 -17.16 -10.01
N ASN A 445 33.69 -15.96 -9.93
CA ASN A 445 34.65 -15.38 -10.90
C ASN A 445 34.22 -15.28 -12.37
N GLY A 446 32.91 -15.16 -12.66
CA GLY A 446 32.45 -14.87 -14.02
C GLY A 446 32.66 -15.98 -15.05
N SER A 447 33.00 -17.18 -14.64
CA SER A 447 33.11 -18.33 -15.53
C SER A 447 32.27 -19.48 -15.05
N PHE A 448 31.00 -19.42 -15.42
CA PHE A 448 30.16 -20.61 -15.37
C PHE A 448 30.53 -21.54 -16.53
N PRO A 449 30.59 -22.85 -16.34
CA PRO A 449 30.61 -23.76 -17.47
C PRO A 449 29.26 -23.68 -18.16
N VAL A 450 29.16 -22.86 -19.19
CA VAL A 450 27.99 -22.78 -20.06
C VAL A 450 27.92 -24.09 -20.83
N ARG A 451 26.82 -24.82 -20.66
CA ARG A 451 26.49 -26.01 -21.43
C ARG A 451 25.17 -25.79 -22.14
N ASN A 452 25.01 -26.41 -23.32
CA ASN A 452 23.74 -26.41 -24.04
C ASN A 452 22.66 -27.14 -23.21
N GLY A 453 22.13 -26.49 -22.20
CA GLY A 453 21.13 -27.01 -21.29
C GLY A 453 19.91 -26.07 -21.21
N TYR A 454 18.74 -26.65 -21.03
CA TYR A 454 17.50 -25.93 -20.79
C TYR A 454 17.06 -26.11 -19.35
N ALA A 455 16.97 -25.02 -18.60
CA ALA A 455 16.64 -24.99 -17.20
C ALA A 455 15.30 -24.26 -16.97
N PRO A 456 14.16 -24.94 -17.06
CA PRO A 456 12.85 -24.35 -16.81
C PRO A 456 12.48 -24.44 -15.34
N GLU A 457 11.80 -23.39 -14.89
CA GLU A 457 11.25 -23.22 -13.56
C GLU A 457 9.84 -22.62 -13.65
N TRP A 458 9.00 -22.91 -12.70
CA TRP A 458 7.69 -22.28 -12.61
C TRP A 458 7.17 -22.29 -11.17
N ALA A 459 6.40 -21.29 -10.86
CA ALA A 459 5.84 -21.11 -9.54
C ALA A 459 4.45 -20.50 -9.58
N ILE A 460 3.71 -20.73 -8.52
CA ILE A 460 2.47 -20.04 -8.21
C ILE A 460 2.41 -19.75 -6.72
N LEU A 461 2.06 -18.54 -6.38
CA LEU A 461 1.98 -18.00 -5.03
C LEU A 461 0.60 -17.38 -4.81
N ASN A 462 0.01 -17.60 -3.66
CA ASN A 462 -1.21 -16.92 -3.24
C ASN A 462 -1.08 -16.35 -1.84
N TYR A 463 -1.48 -15.11 -1.70
CA TYR A 463 -1.73 -14.43 -0.45
C TYR A 463 -3.23 -14.27 -0.24
N THR A 464 -3.72 -14.64 0.94
CA THR A 464 -5.05 -14.28 1.41
C THR A 464 -4.90 -13.48 2.70
N MET A 465 -5.43 -12.26 2.69
CA MET A 465 -5.20 -11.26 3.72
C MET A 465 -6.51 -10.89 4.40
N PHE A 466 -6.49 -10.87 5.71
CA PHE A 466 -7.65 -10.55 6.54
C PHE A 466 -7.31 -9.34 7.42
N ARG A 467 -7.98 -8.22 7.20
CA ARG A 467 -7.86 -7.05 8.08
C ARG A 467 -8.49 -7.36 9.43
N ILE A 468 -7.67 -7.56 10.47
CA ILE A 468 -8.11 -7.84 11.83
C ILE A 468 -8.54 -6.55 12.52
N SER A 469 -7.76 -5.50 12.34
CA SER A 469 -7.99 -4.17 12.90
C SER A 469 -7.54 -3.10 11.91
N ARG A 470 -7.62 -1.85 12.32
CA ARG A 470 -7.07 -0.72 11.56
C ARG A 470 -5.55 -0.85 11.35
N ASP A 471 -4.86 -1.41 12.33
CA ASP A 471 -3.40 -1.44 12.41
C ASP A 471 -2.83 -2.87 12.35
N ALA A 472 -3.62 -3.86 11.87
CA ALA A 472 -3.16 -5.24 11.76
C ALA A 472 -3.87 -6.04 10.67
N PHE A 473 -3.07 -6.87 9.98
CA PHE A 473 -3.53 -7.89 9.04
C PHE A 473 -3.08 -9.27 9.51
N PHE A 474 -3.97 -10.25 9.38
CA PHE A 474 -3.63 -11.67 9.38
C PHE A 474 -3.49 -12.13 7.94
N THR A 475 -2.41 -12.81 7.62
CA THR A 475 -2.07 -13.22 6.27
C THR A 475 -1.82 -14.73 6.22
N VAL A 476 -2.34 -15.36 5.18
CA VAL A 476 -2.05 -16.75 4.81
C VAL A 476 -1.35 -16.72 3.46
N ARG A 477 -0.19 -17.36 3.37
CA ARG A 477 0.57 -17.53 2.13
C ARG A 477 0.66 -19.00 1.79
N ASN A 478 0.47 -19.33 0.53
CA ASN A 478 0.63 -20.68 -0.01
C ASN A 478 1.37 -20.60 -1.33
N GLU A 479 2.33 -21.48 -1.51
CA GLU A 479 3.17 -21.52 -2.69
C GLU A 479 3.36 -22.94 -3.21
N TYR A 480 3.49 -23.05 -4.52
CA TYR A 480 4.11 -24.17 -5.20
C TYR A 480 5.20 -23.66 -6.14
N PHE A 481 6.40 -24.18 -5.98
CA PHE A 481 7.57 -23.83 -6.79
C PHE A 481 8.21 -25.09 -7.35
N LYS A 482 8.65 -25.07 -8.60
CA LYS A 482 9.38 -26.18 -9.21
C LYS A 482 10.62 -25.70 -9.92
N ASP A 483 11.75 -26.12 -9.39
CA ASP A 483 13.04 -26.06 -10.07
C ASP A 483 13.31 -27.42 -10.73
N LYS A 484 13.17 -27.52 -12.04
CA LYS A 484 13.21 -28.80 -12.74
C LYS A 484 14.60 -29.45 -12.74
N VAL A 485 15.64 -28.65 -12.78
CA VAL A 485 17.03 -29.12 -12.88
C VAL A 485 17.91 -28.68 -11.71
N GLY A 486 17.34 -27.94 -10.75
CA GLY A 486 18.08 -27.41 -9.61
C GLY A 486 18.97 -26.21 -9.96
N ASN A 487 18.61 -25.47 -10.97
CA ASN A 487 19.41 -24.34 -11.45
C ASN A 487 19.46 -23.18 -10.44
N ARG A 488 18.33 -22.90 -9.78
CA ARG A 488 18.20 -21.81 -8.82
C ARG A 488 18.40 -22.28 -7.38
N THR A 489 17.73 -23.37 -6.99
CA THR A 489 17.75 -23.89 -5.60
C THR A 489 18.92 -24.82 -5.33
N GLY A 490 19.64 -25.29 -6.34
CA GLY A 490 20.63 -26.38 -6.20
C GLY A 490 20.02 -27.78 -6.08
N PHE A 491 18.67 -27.92 -6.09
CA PHE A 491 17.95 -29.20 -5.92
C PHE A 491 16.84 -29.32 -6.96
N ALA A 492 16.94 -30.34 -7.80
CA ALA A 492 15.93 -30.62 -8.82
C ALA A 492 14.68 -31.27 -8.20
N THR A 493 13.76 -30.46 -7.67
CA THR A 493 12.58 -30.92 -6.95
C THR A 493 11.45 -29.89 -7.00
N PRO A 494 10.19 -30.31 -6.87
CA PRO A 494 9.11 -29.41 -6.50
C PRO A 494 9.16 -29.06 -5.00
N TYR A 495 8.60 -27.90 -4.67
CA TYR A 495 8.44 -27.42 -3.31
C TYR A 495 7.01 -26.95 -3.07
N THR A 496 6.57 -27.02 -1.83
CA THR A 496 5.43 -26.27 -1.32
C THR A 496 5.82 -25.49 -0.08
N GLU A 497 5.22 -24.35 0.07
CA GLU A 497 5.35 -23.50 1.25
C GLU A 497 3.95 -23.11 1.73
N HIS A 498 3.79 -23.10 3.07
CA HIS A 498 2.57 -22.67 3.74
C HIS A 498 2.96 -21.81 4.95
N SER A 499 2.54 -20.56 4.92
CA SER A 499 2.80 -19.62 6.02
C SER A 499 1.52 -18.97 6.52
N ILE A 500 1.54 -18.66 7.80
CA ILE A 500 0.58 -17.77 8.43
C ILE A 500 1.33 -16.71 9.23
N GLY A 501 0.87 -15.48 9.19
CA GLY A 501 1.53 -14.39 9.88
C GLY A 501 0.59 -13.24 10.23
N ILE A 502 1.10 -12.34 11.04
CA ILE A 502 0.42 -11.09 11.38
C ILE A 502 1.38 -9.96 11.04
N THR A 503 0.87 -8.96 10.32
CA THR A 503 1.55 -7.68 10.20
C THR A 503 0.86 -6.69 11.11
N TRP A 504 1.59 -6.15 12.06
CA TRP A 504 1.06 -5.21 13.05
C TRP A 504 1.89 -3.93 13.07
N TRP A 505 1.19 -2.80 12.97
CA TRP A 505 1.74 -1.45 13.05
C TRP A 505 1.28 -0.79 14.36
N PRO A 506 1.99 -0.99 15.49
CA PRO A 506 1.63 -0.37 16.77
C PRO A 506 1.65 1.16 16.71
N ASP A 507 2.51 1.72 15.87
CA ASP A 507 2.56 3.14 15.55
C ASP A 507 3.18 3.37 14.14
N LYS A 508 3.31 4.64 13.76
CA LYS A 508 3.84 5.05 12.45
C LYS A 508 5.28 4.58 12.20
N LEU A 509 6.07 4.42 13.26
CA LEU A 509 7.51 4.14 13.16
C LEU A 509 7.85 2.65 13.25
N ILE A 510 6.92 1.82 13.71
CA ILE A 510 7.21 0.42 14.05
C ILE A 510 6.29 -0.52 13.28
N THR A 511 6.88 -1.53 12.66
CA THR A 511 6.19 -2.69 12.10
C THR A 511 6.71 -3.96 12.76
N ILE A 512 5.83 -4.88 13.15
CA ILE A 512 6.17 -6.16 13.77
C ILE A 512 5.45 -7.27 13.00
N ARG A 513 6.20 -8.31 12.56
CA ARG A 513 5.66 -9.39 11.73
C ARG A 513 6.05 -10.78 12.26
N PRO A 514 5.32 -11.35 13.22
CA PRO A 514 5.45 -12.77 13.57
C PRO A 514 4.87 -13.65 12.46
N GLU A 515 5.60 -14.69 12.08
CA GLU A 515 5.26 -15.64 11.02
C GLU A 515 5.60 -17.06 11.44
N LEU A 516 4.73 -18.02 11.11
CA LEU A 516 4.98 -19.46 11.17
C LEU A 516 4.95 -20.00 9.74
N ARG A 517 6.03 -20.66 9.34
CA ARG A 517 6.26 -21.20 8.01
C ARG A 517 6.54 -22.70 8.05
N TYR A 518 5.97 -23.42 7.09
CA TYR A 518 6.26 -24.80 6.79
C TYR A 518 6.64 -24.94 5.33
N ASP A 519 7.79 -25.60 5.07
CA ASP A 519 8.29 -25.90 3.74
C ASP A 519 8.44 -27.39 3.54
N HIS A 520 8.17 -27.88 2.31
CA HIS A 520 8.34 -29.26 1.92
C HIS A 520 8.97 -29.40 0.54
N SER A 521 9.97 -30.29 0.40
CA SER A 521 10.57 -30.70 -0.88
C SER A 521 10.20 -32.15 -1.22
N TYR A 522 9.70 -32.39 -2.43
CA TYR A 522 9.06 -33.68 -2.77
C TYR A 522 10.02 -34.76 -3.19
N ASP A 523 10.91 -34.52 -4.13
CA ASP A 523 11.71 -35.54 -4.77
C ASP A 523 12.99 -35.82 -3.97
N VAL A 524 13.71 -34.78 -3.59
CA VAL A 524 14.98 -34.89 -2.86
C VAL A 524 14.96 -34.03 -1.60
N PRO A 525 15.72 -34.38 -0.54
CA PRO A 525 15.90 -33.54 0.62
C PRO A 525 16.61 -32.24 0.20
N ALA A 526 15.99 -31.09 0.45
CA ALA A 526 16.56 -29.79 0.09
C ALA A 526 16.90 -28.93 1.32
N TYR A 527 16.22 -29.14 2.45
CA TYR A 527 16.41 -28.37 3.68
C TYR A 527 17.45 -28.99 4.61
N ASN A 528 17.87 -28.24 5.62
CA ASN A 528 18.89 -28.63 6.60
C ASN A 528 20.19 -29.11 5.91
N ASN A 529 20.71 -28.28 4.99
CA ASN A 529 21.89 -28.61 4.18
C ASN A 529 21.72 -29.89 3.34
N GLY A 530 20.56 -30.09 2.72
CA GLY A 530 20.25 -31.20 1.84
C GLY A 530 20.01 -32.54 2.58
N THR A 531 19.60 -32.51 3.83
CA THR A 531 19.39 -33.73 4.63
C THR A 531 17.94 -33.98 5.01
N ARG A 532 17.05 -32.98 4.89
CA ARG A 532 15.62 -33.07 5.21
C ARG A 532 14.75 -32.61 4.08
N LYS A 533 13.56 -33.17 3.99
CA LYS A 533 12.51 -32.74 3.06
C LYS A 533 11.60 -31.69 3.66
N ASP A 534 11.56 -31.58 4.96
CA ASP A 534 10.65 -30.72 5.70
C ASP A 534 11.40 -29.71 6.56
N GLN A 535 10.85 -28.52 6.66
CA GLN A 535 11.33 -27.46 7.52
C GLN A 535 10.16 -26.71 8.15
N PHE A 536 10.26 -26.43 9.46
CA PHE A 536 9.42 -25.46 10.15
C PHE A 536 10.28 -24.29 10.62
N VAL A 537 9.78 -23.07 10.36
CA VAL A 537 10.42 -21.85 10.83
C VAL A 537 9.37 -20.97 11.49
N PHE A 538 9.62 -20.60 12.74
CA PHE A 538 8.96 -19.45 13.35
C PHE A 538 9.93 -18.28 13.26
N THR A 539 9.50 -17.20 12.67
CA THR A 539 10.28 -15.96 12.58
C THR A 539 9.47 -14.76 13.06
N THR A 540 10.16 -13.75 13.48
CA THR A 540 9.57 -12.44 13.66
C THR A 540 10.60 -11.40 13.28
N ASP A 541 10.15 -10.36 12.61
CA ASP A 541 10.97 -9.20 12.38
C ASP A 541 10.36 -7.92 12.96
N VAL A 542 11.20 -6.93 13.13
CA VAL A 542 10.83 -5.59 13.58
C VAL A 542 11.48 -4.59 12.63
N ILE A 543 10.67 -3.72 12.09
CA ILE A 543 11.10 -2.61 11.24
C ILE A 543 10.89 -1.32 12.02
N PHE A 544 11.93 -0.51 12.06
CA PHE A 544 11.89 0.81 12.69
C PHE A 544 12.23 1.88 11.67
N HIS A 545 11.29 2.79 11.41
CA HIS A 545 11.42 3.88 10.44
C HIS A 545 12.03 5.15 11.06
N PHE A 546 12.82 5.90 10.28
CA PHE A 546 13.44 7.15 10.72
C PHE A 546 13.47 8.25 9.66
#